data_fa0ae5f04e6573ea1f427907b2f1a6e4
#
_entry.id   fa0ae5f04e6573ea1f427907b2f1a6e4
#
_cell.length_a   1.000
_cell.length_b   1.000
_cell.length_c   1.000
_cell.angle_alpha   90.00
_cell.angle_beta   90.00
_cell.angle_gamma   90.00
#
_symmetry.space_group_name_H-M   'P 1'
#
loop_
_entity.id
_entity.type
_entity.pdbx_description
1 polymer ?
#
loop_
_entity_poly.entity_id
_entity_poly.type
_entity_poly.pdbx_seq_one_letter_code
_entity_poly.pdbx_strand_id
1 'polypeptide(L)'
;MDRKMVDFIKEQYPPGTRIRLNSMEDPYHPILPGTEGEVDFVDDKGQIFMKWDNGRTLPLAPGEDSFTVLPPKLTTLKLYMPLTADLYERNEYGDLDDSSTLLEGRELRGYQDQITAALVKNRMPEESVRGIMHWYHKPDSINTKVHSAVFMVDSRGGELWGIAECRVAGELSDTEMDTLKEFITGQASDGWCEGFEQREISVDDGGELYVHFWNSDAPKLREQNGMKMGGMTLG
;
A
#
# COMPACT_ATOMS: atom_id res chain seq x y z
N MET A 1 24.68 28.14 -8.47
CA MET A 1 23.85 27.33 -9.37
C MET A 1 22.63 28.15 -9.75
N ASP A 2 22.13 28.06 -11.00
CA ASP A 2 20.90 28.75 -11.45
C ASP A 2 19.69 28.14 -10.73
N ARG A 3 18.68 28.97 -10.41
CA ARG A 3 17.45 28.55 -9.73
C ARG A 3 16.71 27.40 -10.45
N LYS A 4 16.68 27.45 -11.78
CA LYS A 4 16.09 26.38 -12.59
C LYS A 4 16.79 25.03 -12.41
N MET A 5 18.11 25.05 -12.24
CA MET A 5 18.89 23.86 -12.01
C MET A 5 18.63 23.31 -10.60
N VAL A 6 18.48 24.19 -9.60
CA VAL A 6 18.11 23.78 -8.24
C VAL A 6 16.74 23.12 -8.21
N ASP A 7 15.76 23.74 -8.88
CA ASP A 7 14.41 23.19 -8.97
C ASP A 7 14.42 21.82 -9.68
N PHE A 8 15.19 21.66 -10.75
CA PHE A 8 15.38 20.38 -11.43
C PHE A 8 16.00 19.32 -10.51
N ILE A 9 17.02 19.68 -9.71
CA ILE A 9 17.62 18.73 -8.75
C ILE A 9 16.61 18.32 -7.67
N LYS A 10 15.81 19.27 -7.17
CA LYS A 10 14.72 18.99 -6.21
C LYS A 10 13.69 18.00 -6.76
N GLU A 11 13.34 18.14 -8.03
CA GLU A 11 12.42 17.22 -8.72
C GLU A 11 13.04 15.83 -8.96
N GLN A 12 14.33 15.78 -9.32
CA GLN A 12 15.03 14.52 -9.61
C GLN A 12 15.34 13.71 -8.35
N TYR A 13 15.58 14.38 -7.22
CA TYR A 13 15.99 13.74 -5.97
C TYR A 13 15.06 14.17 -4.81
N PRO A 14 13.77 13.80 -4.85
CA PRO A 14 12.86 14.11 -3.76
C PRO A 14 13.29 13.40 -2.46
N PRO A 15 12.86 13.90 -1.29
CA PRO A 15 13.08 13.22 0.00
C PRO A 15 12.67 11.75 -0.04
N GLY A 16 13.50 10.88 0.55
CA GLY A 16 13.30 9.43 0.53
C GLY A 16 13.94 8.72 -0.67
N THR A 17 14.48 9.45 -1.67
CA THR A 17 15.24 8.85 -2.76
C THR A 17 16.45 8.09 -2.21
N ARG A 18 16.58 6.80 -2.53
CA ARG A 18 17.72 5.97 -2.14
C ARG A 18 18.90 6.21 -3.08
N ILE A 19 20.06 6.42 -2.51
CA ILE A 19 21.30 6.69 -3.24
C ILE A 19 22.42 5.82 -2.70
N ARG A 20 23.26 5.29 -3.61
CA ARG A 20 24.57 4.68 -3.30
C ARG A 20 25.66 5.60 -3.79
N LEU A 21 26.57 5.96 -2.89
CA LEU A 21 27.74 6.74 -3.24
C LEU A 21 28.73 5.92 -4.06
N ASN A 22 29.19 6.46 -5.19
CA ASN A 22 30.26 5.87 -6.00
C ASN A 22 31.62 6.52 -5.65
N SER A 23 31.67 7.86 -5.57
CA SER A 23 32.85 8.61 -5.13
C SER A 23 32.44 9.98 -4.59
N MET A 24 33.24 10.50 -3.66
CA MET A 24 33.06 11.83 -3.05
C MET A 24 34.42 12.55 -2.99
N GLU A 25 34.42 13.80 -3.41
CA GLU A 25 35.57 14.67 -3.37
C GLU A 25 35.59 15.55 -2.11
N ASP A 26 35.55 14.95 -0.93
CA ASP A 26 35.74 15.65 0.34
C ASP A 26 37.17 15.38 0.88
N PRO A 27 38.03 16.42 1.06
CA PRO A 27 39.41 16.22 1.45
C PRO A 27 39.60 15.89 2.92
N TYR A 28 38.59 16.05 3.75
CA TYR A 28 38.69 15.92 5.19
C TYR A 28 38.10 14.62 5.74
N HIS A 29 36.83 14.38 5.43
CA HIS A 29 36.09 13.24 5.97
C HIS A 29 35.07 12.70 4.95
N PRO A 30 35.49 12.14 3.80
CA PRO A 30 34.57 11.64 2.80
C PRO A 30 33.71 10.52 3.35
N ILE A 31 32.51 10.38 2.79
CA ILE A 31 31.72 9.15 2.90
C ILE A 31 32.39 8.08 2.04
N LEU A 32 32.49 6.87 2.53
CA LEU A 32 33.14 5.79 1.77
C LEU A 32 32.29 5.38 0.57
N PRO A 33 32.90 5.09 -0.58
CA PRO A 33 32.23 4.50 -1.72
C PRO A 33 31.44 3.24 -1.33
N GLY A 34 30.26 3.06 -1.92
CA GLY A 34 29.35 1.95 -1.62
C GLY A 34 28.41 2.23 -0.44
N THR A 35 28.62 3.32 0.32
CA THR A 35 27.65 3.70 1.38
C THR A 35 26.32 4.10 0.74
N GLU A 36 25.22 3.61 1.30
CA GLU A 36 23.86 3.94 0.89
C GLU A 36 23.22 4.91 1.89
N GLY A 37 22.20 5.62 1.44
CA GLY A 37 21.44 6.54 2.27
C GLY A 37 20.19 7.03 1.57
N GLU A 38 19.43 7.84 2.27
CA GLU A 38 18.21 8.47 1.76
C GLU A 38 18.41 9.98 1.66
N VAL A 39 17.86 10.58 0.62
CA VAL A 39 17.76 12.03 0.50
C VAL A 39 16.87 12.57 1.61
N ASP A 40 17.36 13.51 2.39
CA ASP A 40 16.59 14.24 3.38
C ASP A 40 15.90 15.45 2.74
N PHE A 41 16.68 16.29 2.09
CA PHE A 41 16.22 17.44 1.29
C PHE A 41 17.30 17.93 0.33
N VAL A 42 16.92 18.80 -0.59
CA VAL A 42 17.85 19.56 -1.45
C VAL A 42 17.80 21.02 -1.06
N ASP A 43 18.95 21.62 -0.77
CA ASP A 43 19.05 23.03 -0.39
C ASP A 43 18.92 24.01 -1.58
N ASP A 44 18.96 25.30 -1.29
CA ASP A 44 18.86 26.35 -2.32
C ASP A 44 20.15 26.55 -3.15
N LYS A 45 21.20 25.81 -2.83
CA LYS A 45 22.43 25.75 -3.60
C LYS A 45 22.50 24.51 -4.48
N GLY A 46 21.50 23.61 -4.37
CA GLY A 46 21.42 22.35 -5.09
C GLY A 46 22.25 21.22 -4.45
N GLN A 47 22.67 21.37 -3.19
CA GLN A 47 23.30 20.28 -2.45
C GLN A 47 22.23 19.30 -1.95
N ILE A 48 22.49 18.00 -2.11
CA ILE A 48 21.59 16.94 -1.70
C ILE A 48 21.97 16.49 -0.29
N PHE A 49 21.20 16.89 0.71
CA PHE A 49 21.40 16.46 2.08
C PHE A 49 20.91 15.03 2.27
N MET A 50 21.77 14.22 2.88
CA MET A 50 21.60 12.78 3.00
C MET A 50 21.49 12.33 4.45
N LYS A 51 20.62 11.35 4.69
CA LYS A 51 20.66 10.46 5.86
C LYS A 51 21.37 9.17 5.46
N TRP A 52 22.68 9.13 5.65
CA TRP A 52 23.47 7.94 5.32
C TRP A 52 23.18 6.80 6.32
N ASP A 53 23.11 5.57 5.83
CA ASP A 53 22.83 4.38 6.67
C ASP A 53 23.90 4.16 7.77
N ASN A 54 25.07 4.76 7.63
CA ASN A 54 26.13 4.78 8.64
C ASN A 54 25.96 5.88 9.71
N GLY A 55 24.81 6.61 9.70
CA GLY A 55 24.49 7.66 10.66
C GLY A 55 25.11 9.04 10.37
N ARG A 56 25.82 9.19 9.26
CA ARG A 56 26.40 10.49 8.85
C ARG A 56 25.39 11.31 8.04
N THR A 57 25.65 12.62 7.92
CA THR A 57 24.77 13.59 7.27
C THR A 57 25.46 14.47 6.22
N LEU A 58 26.66 14.09 5.77
CA LEU A 58 27.39 14.87 4.77
C LEU A 58 26.61 14.95 3.45
N PRO A 59 26.36 16.18 2.90
CA PRO A 59 25.62 16.34 1.67
C PRO A 59 26.42 15.90 0.45
N LEU A 60 25.74 15.60 -0.63
CA LEU A 60 26.30 15.38 -1.96
C LEU A 60 26.28 16.69 -2.75
N ALA A 61 27.34 16.94 -3.49
CA ALA A 61 27.46 18.02 -4.46
C ALA A 61 27.28 17.47 -5.88
N PRO A 62 26.09 17.64 -6.51
CA PRO A 62 25.88 17.20 -7.88
C PRO A 62 26.87 17.81 -8.86
N GLY A 63 27.55 16.98 -9.65
CA GLY A 63 28.58 17.40 -10.58
C GLY A 63 30.02 17.28 -10.04
N GLU A 64 30.20 17.19 -8.72
CA GLU A 64 31.48 16.90 -8.05
C GLU A 64 31.48 15.44 -7.54
N ASP A 65 30.42 15.05 -6.83
CA ASP A 65 30.26 13.70 -6.32
C ASP A 65 29.57 12.79 -7.33
N SER A 66 29.98 11.52 -7.35
CA SER A 66 29.38 10.49 -8.19
C SER A 66 28.53 9.54 -7.35
N PHE A 67 27.30 9.30 -7.78
CA PHE A 67 26.37 8.42 -7.08
C PHE A 67 25.39 7.74 -8.05
N THR A 68 24.76 6.68 -7.56
CA THR A 68 23.72 5.93 -8.28
C THR A 68 22.42 5.98 -7.50
N VAL A 69 21.34 6.35 -8.16
CA VAL A 69 20.00 6.24 -7.59
C VAL A 69 19.61 4.75 -7.54
N LEU A 70 19.21 4.31 -6.37
CA LEU A 70 18.77 2.94 -6.15
C LEU A 70 17.24 2.83 -6.21
N PRO A 71 16.71 1.66 -6.53
CA PRO A 71 15.30 1.40 -6.32
C PRO A 71 14.92 1.68 -4.86
N PRO A 72 13.74 2.24 -4.59
CA PRO A 72 13.29 2.51 -3.23
C PRO A 72 13.23 1.22 -2.41
N LYS A 73 13.62 1.29 -1.14
CA LYS A 73 13.42 0.20 -0.19
C LYS A 73 11.93 0.13 0.15
N LEU A 74 11.26 -0.89 -0.36
CA LEU A 74 9.84 -1.06 -0.14
C LEU A 74 9.57 -1.89 1.12
N THR A 75 8.69 -1.40 1.97
CA THR A 75 8.09 -2.13 3.08
C THR A 75 6.69 -2.60 2.71
N THR A 76 6.21 -3.63 3.37
CA THR A 76 4.86 -4.15 3.18
C THR A 76 3.97 -3.65 4.30
N LEU A 77 2.92 -2.92 3.94
CA LEU A 77 1.86 -2.49 4.83
C LEU A 77 0.60 -3.29 4.49
N LYS A 78 -0.07 -3.82 5.51
CA LYS A 78 -1.34 -4.54 5.34
C LYS A 78 -2.47 -3.80 6.06
N LEU A 79 -3.52 -3.51 5.33
CA LEU A 79 -4.76 -2.95 5.85
C LEU A 79 -5.85 -4.02 5.80
N TYR A 80 -6.55 -4.19 6.89
CA TYR A 80 -7.53 -5.26 7.10
C TYR A 80 -8.94 -4.69 7.16
N MET A 81 -9.87 -5.33 6.44
CA MET A 81 -11.28 -5.00 6.41
C MET A 81 -12.12 -6.22 6.77
N PRO A 82 -13.12 -6.10 7.66
CA PRO A 82 -14.07 -7.17 7.85
C PRO A 82 -14.87 -7.37 6.55
N LEU A 83 -15.12 -8.63 6.18
CA LEU A 83 -15.98 -8.97 5.06
C LEU A 83 -17.36 -9.36 5.54
N THR A 84 -18.38 -8.96 4.78
CA THR A 84 -19.73 -9.50 4.85
C THR A 84 -20.15 -9.94 3.45
N ALA A 85 -21.15 -10.78 3.35
CA ALA A 85 -21.75 -11.13 2.07
C ALA A 85 -23.25 -11.38 2.21
N ASP A 86 -24.00 -11.07 1.17
CA ASP A 86 -25.36 -11.52 1.02
C ASP A 86 -25.38 -12.81 0.21
N LEU A 87 -25.91 -13.87 0.79
CA LEU A 87 -26.16 -15.13 0.11
C LEU A 87 -27.57 -15.16 -0.44
N TYR A 88 -27.69 -15.29 -1.75
CA TYR A 88 -28.95 -15.52 -2.44
C TYR A 88 -29.06 -17.00 -2.78
N GLU A 89 -30.06 -17.65 -2.27
CA GLU A 89 -30.38 -19.04 -2.59
C GLU A 89 -31.23 -19.13 -3.85
N ARG A 90 -31.19 -20.29 -4.54
CA ARG A 90 -32.10 -20.53 -5.67
C ARG A 90 -33.36 -21.25 -5.20
N ASN A 91 -34.50 -20.77 -5.69
CA ASN A 91 -35.77 -21.40 -5.48
C ASN A 91 -35.90 -22.75 -6.25
N GLU A 92 -36.99 -23.45 -6.08
CA GLU A 92 -37.25 -24.72 -6.75
C GLU A 92 -37.31 -24.65 -8.29
N TYR A 93 -37.44 -23.44 -8.85
CA TYR A 93 -37.46 -23.19 -10.30
C TYR A 93 -36.06 -22.81 -10.83
N GLY A 94 -35.06 -22.69 -9.95
CA GLY A 94 -33.70 -22.32 -10.30
C GLY A 94 -33.47 -20.82 -10.42
N ASP A 95 -34.45 -19.98 -10.10
CA ASP A 95 -34.31 -18.53 -10.03
C ASP A 95 -33.76 -18.14 -8.66
N LEU A 96 -32.98 -17.04 -8.61
CA LEU A 96 -32.52 -16.48 -7.34
C LEU A 96 -33.73 -16.01 -6.52
N ASP A 97 -33.70 -16.29 -5.23
CA ASP A 97 -34.70 -15.76 -4.29
C ASP A 97 -34.53 -14.23 -4.17
N ASP A 98 -35.63 -13.51 -4.00
CA ASP A 98 -35.60 -12.06 -3.77
C ASP A 98 -35.06 -11.71 -2.36
N SER A 99 -34.96 -12.69 -1.47
CA SER A 99 -34.42 -12.56 -0.12
C SER A 99 -32.99 -13.08 -0.06
N SER A 100 -32.13 -12.35 0.65
CA SER A 100 -30.75 -12.77 0.94
C SER A 100 -30.57 -13.06 2.42
N THR A 101 -29.59 -13.91 2.72
CA THR A 101 -29.10 -14.14 4.07
C THR A 101 -27.77 -13.42 4.23
N LEU A 102 -27.68 -12.49 5.19
CA LEU A 102 -26.41 -11.84 5.52
C LEU A 102 -25.47 -12.84 6.22
N LEU A 103 -24.32 -13.09 5.62
CA LEU A 103 -23.27 -13.92 6.17
C LEU A 103 -22.15 -13.07 6.75
N GLU A 104 -21.74 -13.40 7.96
CA GLU A 104 -20.66 -12.73 8.68
C GLU A 104 -19.76 -13.76 9.39
N GLY A 105 -18.52 -13.34 9.72
CA GLY A 105 -17.64 -14.06 10.58
C GLY A 105 -17.41 -15.52 10.15
N ARG A 106 -17.86 -16.48 10.96
CA ARG A 106 -17.62 -17.90 10.73
C ARG A 106 -18.43 -18.50 9.59
N GLU A 107 -19.62 -17.99 9.36
CA GLU A 107 -20.50 -18.48 8.29
C GLU A 107 -19.90 -18.10 6.94
N LEU A 108 -19.51 -16.83 6.77
CA LEU A 108 -18.84 -16.38 5.55
C LEU A 108 -17.52 -17.10 5.29
N ARG A 109 -16.82 -17.55 6.32
CA ARG A 109 -15.60 -18.33 6.19
C ARG A 109 -15.78 -19.64 5.42
N GLY A 110 -16.96 -20.22 5.46
CA GLY A 110 -17.27 -21.43 4.69
C GLY A 110 -17.10 -21.26 3.18
N TYR A 111 -17.16 -20.02 2.70
CA TYR A 111 -17.04 -19.66 1.28
C TYR A 111 -15.69 -19.05 0.92
N GLN A 112 -14.67 -19.20 1.77
CA GLN A 112 -13.35 -18.58 1.58
C GLN A 112 -12.71 -18.92 0.24
N ASP A 113 -12.79 -20.15 -0.20
CA ASP A 113 -12.14 -20.61 -1.41
C ASP A 113 -12.77 -19.98 -2.66
N GLN A 114 -14.09 -19.90 -2.72
CA GLN A 114 -14.84 -19.27 -3.80
C GLN A 114 -14.55 -17.77 -3.88
N ILE A 115 -14.57 -17.08 -2.72
CA ILE A 115 -14.27 -15.67 -2.62
C ILE A 115 -12.81 -15.40 -3.03
N THR A 116 -11.87 -16.20 -2.54
CA THR A 116 -10.45 -16.08 -2.89
C THR A 116 -10.22 -16.29 -4.38
N ALA A 117 -10.86 -17.29 -4.98
CA ALA A 117 -10.75 -17.55 -6.42
C ALA A 117 -11.28 -16.39 -7.28
N ALA A 118 -12.36 -15.75 -6.84
CA ALA A 118 -12.90 -14.57 -7.51
C ALA A 118 -11.96 -13.36 -7.41
N LEU A 119 -11.26 -13.19 -6.27
CA LEU A 119 -10.35 -12.08 -6.03
C LEU A 119 -9.00 -12.19 -6.73
N VAL A 120 -8.52 -13.38 -7.06
CA VAL A 120 -7.21 -13.58 -7.71
C VAL A 120 -7.06 -12.75 -8.99
N LYS A 121 -8.16 -12.40 -9.64
CA LYS A 121 -8.17 -11.59 -10.86
C LYS A 121 -8.04 -10.07 -10.60
N ASN A 122 -8.16 -9.63 -9.36
CA ASN A 122 -8.27 -8.21 -8.98
C ASN A 122 -6.97 -7.65 -8.38
N ARG A 123 -5.85 -7.93 -9.03
CA ARG A 123 -4.57 -7.30 -8.69
C ARG A 123 -4.46 -5.96 -9.40
N MET A 124 -4.20 -4.90 -8.63
CA MET A 124 -3.83 -3.61 -9.18
C MET A 124 -2.35 -3.56 -9.50
N PRO A 125 -1.94 -3.37 -10.76
CA PRO A 125 -0.56 -3.10 -11.11
C PRO A 125 -0.13 -1.72 -10.55
N GLU A 126 1.17 -1.56 -10.34
CA GLU A 126 1.77 -0.33 -9.78
C GLU A 126 1.33 0.94 -10.53
N GLU A 127 1.33 0.88 -11.86
CA GLU A 127 0.93 2.02 -12.70
C GLU A 127 -0.51 2.44 -12.47
N SER A 128 -1.42 1.48 -12.28
CA SER A 128 -2.83 1.75 -12.00
C SER A 128 -3.01 2.37 -10.61
N VAL A 129 -2.32 1.87 -9.58
CA VAL A 129 -2.37 2.44 -8.24
C VAL A 129 -1.90 3.89 -8.25
N ARG A 130 -0.75 4.16 -8.87
CA ARG A 130 -0.21 5.53 -8.97
C ARG A 130 -1.12 6.45 -9.76
N GLY A 131 -1.67 5.99 -10.88
CA GLY A 131 -2.58 6.77 -11.71
C GLY A 131 -3.84 7.16 -10.97
N ILE A 132 -4.48 6.23 -10.26
CA ILE A 132 -5.69 6.48 -9.50
C ILE A 132 -5.41 7.39 -8.31
N MET A 133 -4.35 7.14 -7.54
CA MET A 133 -3.99 8.00 -6.42
C MET A 133 -3.66 9.43 -6.87
N HIS A 134 -2.98 9.60 -8.00
CA HIS A 134 -2.72 10.91 -8.58
C HIS A 134 -4.02 11.63 -8.95
N TRP A 135 -5.03 10.92 -9.40
CA TRP A 135 -6.33 11.48 -9.74
C TRP A 135 -7.08 12.01 -8.53
N TYR A 136 -7.09 11.23 -7.44
CA TYR A 136 -7.81 11.57 -6.21
C TYR A 136 -7.11 12.65 -5.37
N HIS A 137 -5.78 12.67 -5.34
CA HIS A 137 -4.99 13.46 -4.40
C HIS A 137 -3.87 14.25 -5.09
N LYS A 138 -4.21 15.23 -5.89
CA LYS A 138 -3.25 16.13 -6.54
C LYS A 138 -2.76 17.20 -5.59
N PRO A 139 -1.47 17.47 -5.52
CA PRO A 139 -0.23 16.72 -5.75
C PRO A 139 0.33 16.23 -4.43
N ASP A 140 0.06 14.98 -4.03
CA ASP A 140 0.47 14.47 -2.75
C ASP A 140 1.73 13.62 -2.81
N SER A 141 2.55 13.71 -1.75
CA SER A 141 3.75 12.91 -1.54
C SER A 141 3.46 11.41 -1.53
N ILE A 142 2.25 11.02 -1.17
CA ILE A 142 1.82 9.63 -1.14
C ILE A 142 1.87 8.95 -2.52
N ASN A 143 1.65 9.69 -3.60
CA ASN A 143 1.71 9.17 -4.97
C ASN A 143 3.08 8.59 -5.34
N THR A 144 4.14 9.09 -4.70
CA THR A 144 5.51 8.61 -4.89
C THR A 144 5.89 7.50 -3.93
N LYS A 145 5.14 7.32 -2.86
CA LYS A 145 5.42 6.35 -1.79
C LYS A 145 4.70 5.02 -1.98
N VAL A 146 3.48 4.99 -2.50
CA VAL A 146 2.72 3.75 -2.72
C VAL A 146 3.00 3.19 -4.10
N HIS A 147 3.65 2.03 -4.14
CA HIS A 147 4.10 1.39 -5.38
C HIS A 147 3.15 0.35 -5.92
N SER A 148 2.44 -0.35 -5.04
CA SER A 148 1.43 -1.32 -5.46
C SER A 148 0.45 -1.60 -4.35
N ALA A 149 -0.74 -2.03 -4.71
CA ALA A 149 -1.73 -2.61 -3.82
C ALA A 149 -2.20 -3.95 -4.38
N VAL A 150 -2.21 -4.96 -3.53
CA VAL A 150 -2.73 -6.29 -3.85
C VAL A 150 -3.84 -6.59 -2.86
N PHE A 151 -4.99 -6.97 -3.39
CA PHE A 151 -6.15 -7.30 -2.58
C PHE A 151 -6.29 -8.81 -2.47
N MET A 152 -6.51 -9.29 -1.27
CA MET A 152 -6.64 -10.71 -0.98
C MET A 152 -7.63 -10.94 0.15
N VAL A 153 -8.01 -12.18 0.34
CA VAL A 153 -8.85 -12.62 1.45
C VAL A 153 -8.06 -13.61 2.30
N ASP A 154 -8.13 -13.47 3.61
CA ASP A 154 -7.51 -14.40 4.54
C ASP A 154 -8.38 -14.57 5.79
N SER A 155 -8.21 -15.70 6.46
CA SER A 155 -8.94 -16.05 7.67
C SER A 155 -8.11 -15.71 8.92
N ARG A 156 -8.68 -14.93 9.82
CA ARG A 156 -8.06 -14.59 11.11
C ARG A 156 -9.06 -14.72 12.26
N GLY A 157 -8.68 -15.43 13.31
CA GLY A 157 -9.55 -15.61 14.48
C GLY A 157 -10.86 -16.35 14.18
N GLY A 158 -10.93 -17.09 13.07
CA GLY A 158 -12.13 -17.79 12.62
C GLY A 158 -13.06 -16.93 11.76
N GLU A 159 -12.66 -15.71 11.42
CA GLU A 159 -13.40 -14.77 10.56
C GLU A 159 -12.67 -14.53 9.26
N LEU A 160 -13.39 -14.17 8.21
CA LEU A 160 -12.85 -13.82 6.91
C LEU A 160 -12.60 -12.32 6.83
N TRP A 161 -11.41 -11.96 6.32
CA TRP A 161 -10.98 -10.57 6.19
C TRP A 161 -10.52 -10.27 4.78
N GLY A 162 -10.93 -9.12 4.27
CA GLY A 162 -10.29 -8.50 3.12
C GLY A 162 -8.98 -7.83 3.56
N ILE A 163 -7.94 -7.98 2.75
CA ILE A 163 -6.62 -7.46 3.03
C ILE A 163 -6.14 -6.68 1.82
N ALA A 164 -5.81 -5.42 2.02
CA ALA A 164 -5.03 -4.65 1.07
C ALA A 164 -3.56 -4.70 1.49
N GLU A 165 -2.73 -5.36 0.68
CA GLU A 165 -1.29 -5.41 0.87
C GLU A 165 -0.64 -4.37 -0.04
N CYS A 166 -0.11 -3.30 0.57
CA CYS A 166 0.53 -2.20 -0.11
C CYS A 166 2.06 -2.28 0.00
N ARG A 167 2.75 -2.04 -1.10
CA ARG A 167 4.21 -1.86 -1.11
C ARG A 167 4.50 -0.37 -1.02
N VAL A 168 5.18 0.05 0.05
CA VAL A 168 5.36 1.45 0.39
C VAL A 168 6.84 1.79 0.53
N ALA A 169 7.27 2.91 -0.06
CA ALA A 169 8.62 3.46 0.09
C ALA A 169 8.68 4.36 1.32
N GLY A 170 9.59 4.04 2.25
CA GLY A 170 9.78 4.82 3.47
C GLY A 170 8.62 4.70 4.46
N GLU A 171 8.48 5.70 5.33
CA GLU A 171 7.41 5.79 6.31
C GLU A 171 6.32 6.74 5.82
N LEU A 172 5.06 6.40 6.11
CA LEU A 172 3.93 7.28 5.88
C LEU A 172 3.70 8.13 7.13
N SER A 173 3.45 9.43 6.95
CA SER A 173 2.90 10.28 7.99
C SER A 173 1.44 9.90 8.29
N ASP A 174 0.89 10.39 9.39
CA ASP A 174 -0.51 10.13 9.75
C ASP A 174 -1.47 10.59 8.65
N THR A 175 -1.23 11.76 8.06
CA THR A 175 -2.04 12.27 6.94
C THR A 175 -1.94 11.38 5.69
N GLU A 176 -0.73 10.93 5.34
CA GLU A 176 -0.53 10.01 4.23
C GLU A 176 -1.19 8.65 4.48
N MET A 177 -1.16 8.18 5.73
CA MET A 177 -1.84 6.95 6.14
C MET A 177 -3.36 7.08 6.01
N ASP A 178 -3.92 8.21 6.44
CA ASP A 178 -5.35 8.47 6.31
C ASP A 178 -5.76 8.55 4.83
N THR A 179 -4.96 9.21 4.00
CA THR A 179 -5.15 9.26 2.55
C THR A 179 -5.10 7.86 1.92
N LEU A 180 -4.16 7.01 2.34
CA LEU A 180 -4.09 5.63 1.86
C LEU A 180 -5.33 4.82 2.27
N LYS A 181 -5.79 4.97 3.51
CA LYS A 181 -7.01 4.31 3.98
C LYS A 181 -8.24 4.75 3.20
N GLU A 182 -8.36 6.04 2.93
CA GLU A 182 -9.46 6.59 2.13
C GLU A 182 -9.44 6.02 0.70
N PHE A 183 -8.26 5.99 0.07
CA PHE A 183 -8.08 5.36 -1.23
C PHE A 183 -8.46 3.87 -1.23
N ILE A 184 -7.97 3.09 -0.28
CA ILE A 184 -8.28 1.65 -0.17
C ILE A 184 -9.77 1.43 0.07
N THR A 185 -10.39 2.27 0.92
CA THR A 185 -11.83 2.23 1.17
C THR A 185 -12.63 2.51 -0.10
N GLY A 186 -12.27 3.54 -0.86
CA GLY A 186 -12.90 3.86 -2.13
C GLY A 186 -12.78 2.71 -3.13
N GLN A 187 -11.59 2.10 -3.24
CA GLN A 187 -11.40 0.95 -4.12
C GLN A 187 -12.18 -0.28 -3.68
N ALA A 188 -12.31 -0.50 -2.38
CA ALA A 188 -13.13 -1.59 -1.85
C ALA A 188 -14.62 -1.38 -2.17
N SER A 189 -15.13 -0.15 -2.06
CA SER A 189 -16.51 0.18 -2.41
C SER A 189 -16.78 0.12 -3.91
N ASP A 190 -15.77 0.43 -4.74
CA ASP A 190 -15.86 0.31 -6.20
C ASP A 190 -15.59 -1.13 -6.71
N GLY A 191 -15.58 -2.12 -5.81
CA GLY A 191 -15.31 -3.53 -6.16
C GLY A 191 -13.88 -3.81 -6.58
N TRP A 192 -12.93 -3.05 -6.08
CA TRP A 192 -11.48 -3.23 -6.29
C TRP A 192 -11.09 -3.29 -7.77
N CYS A 193 -11.41 -2.22 -8.49
CA CYS A 193 -11.07 -2.02 -9.89
C CYS A 193 -11.93 -2.79 -10.89
N GLU A 194 -13.17 -2.55 -10.93
CA GLU A 194 -14.13 -3.10 -11.87
C GLU A 194 -14.98 -4.25 -11.31
N GLY A 195 -15.99 -3.87 -10.54
CA GLY A 195 -17.18 -4.70 -10.42
C GLY A 195 -17.05 -5.90 -9.49
N PHE A 196 -16.17 -5.86 -8.49
CA PHE A 196 -16.14 -6.92 -7.48
C PHE A 196 -17.40 -6.92 -6.61
N GLU A 197 -17.89 -5.75 -6.21
CA GLU A 197 -19.17 -5.62 -5.49
C GLU A 197 -20.38 -6.11 -6.28
N GLN A 198 -20.28 -6.16 -7.61
CA GLN A 198 -21.34 -6.62 -8.50
C GLN A 198 -21.09 -8.03 -9.03
N ARG A 199 -20.00 -8.69 -8.62
CA ARG A 199 -19.74 -10.06 -9.06
C ARG A 199 -20.52 -11.03 -8.21
N GLU A 200 -21.41 -11.68 -8.88
CA GLU A 200 -22.01 -12.92 -8.46
C GLU A 200 -20.92 -13.98 -8.33
N ILE A 201 -20.70 -14.47 -7.13
CA ILE A 201 -19.81 -15.59 -6.86
C ILE A 201 -20.70 -16.81 -6.70
N SER A 202 -20.76 -17.65 -7.72
CA SER A 202 -21.50 -18.91 -7.65
C SER A 202 -20.90 -19.80 -6.57
N VAL A 203 -21.75 -20.36 -5.74
CA VAL A 203 -21.35 -21.30 -4.67
C VAL A 203 -21.78 -22.72 -4.98
N ASP A 204 -21.10 -23.70 -4.39
CA ASP A 204 -21.27 -25.12 -4.72
C ASP A 204 -22.68 -25.67 -4.46
N ASP A 205 -23.45 -25.04 -3.59
CA ASP A 205 -24.84 -25.39 -3.28
C ASP A 205 -25.87 -24.76 -4.24
N GLY A 206 -25.40 -24.05 -5.28
CA GLY A 206 -26.22 -23.46 -6.32
C GLY A 206 -26.70 -22.04 -6.03
N GLY A 207 -26.32 -21.44 -4.91
CA GLY A 207 -26.57 -20.05 -4.59
C GLY A 207 -25.56 -19.09 -5.21
N GLU A 208 -25.73 -17.82 -4.89
CA GLU A 208 -24.83 -16.73 -5.29
C GLU A 208 -24.50 -15.83 -4.11
N LEU A 209 -23.20 -15.48 -3.99
CA LEU A 209 -22.70 -14.55 -2.98
C LEU A 209 -22.43 -13.20 -3.60
N TYR A 210 -22.91 -12.15 -2.91
CA TYR A 210 -22.49 -10.77 -3.12
C TYR A 210 -21.63 -10.34 -1.96
N VAL A 211 -20.32 -10.30 -2.16
CA VAL A 211 -19.36 -9.99 -1.09
C VAL A 211 -19.17 -8.48 -0.96
N HIS A 212 -19.36 -7.99 0.25
CA HIS A 212 -19.15 -6.60 0.62
C HIS A 212 -17.83 -6.43 1.35
N PHE A 213 -16.90 -5.71 0.74
CA PHE A 213 -15.65 -5.26 1.38
C PHE A 213 -15.85 -4.01 2.23
N TRP A 214 -17.01 -3.43 2.10
CA TRP A 214 -17.44 -2.26 2.83
C TRP A 214 -18.75 -2.54 3.55
N ASN A 215 -18.76 -2.21 4.84
CA ASN A 215 -20.00 -2.02 5.58
C ASN A 215 -20.19 -0.51 5.75
N SER A 216 -21.40 0.02 5.41
CA SER A 216 -21.79 1.43 5.49
C SER A 216 -21.56 2.09 6.85
N ASP A 217 -21.34 1.31 7.89
CA ASP A 217 -21.10 1.77 9.27
C ASP A 217 -19.65 2.12 9.58
N ALA A 218 -18.84 2.42 8.58
CA ALA A 218 -17.44 2.75 8.55
C ALA A 218 -16.52 1.52 8.50
N PRO A 219 -15.73 1.36 7.43
CA PRO A 219 -14.73 0.32 7.32
C PRO A 219 -13.70 0.54 8.42
N LYS A 220 -13.64 -0.38 9.36
CA LYS A 220 -12.57 -0.39 10.36
C LYS A 220 -11.33 -0.98 9.74
N LEU A 221 -10.68 -0.22 8.87
CA LEU A 221 -9.34 -0.55 8.41
C LEU A 221 -8.44 -0.62 9.65
N ARG A 222 -7.85 -1.78 9.87
CA ARG A 222 -6.90 -2.01 10.96
C ARG A 222 -5.51 -2.14 10.39
N GLU A 223 -4.61 -1.27 10.83
CA GLU A 223 -3.19 -1.41 10.56
C GLU A 223 -2.65 -2.61 11.35
N GLN A 224 -1.89 -3.45 10.68
CA GLN A 224 -1.03 -4.37 11.38
C GLN A 224 0.30 -3.67 11.65
N ASN A 225 0.34 -2.87 12.70
CA ASN A 225 1.62 -2.52 13.31
C ASN A 225 2.27 -3.82 13.76
N GLY A 226 3.50 -4.07 13.33
CA GLY A 226 4.24 -5.27 13.67
C GLY A 226 4.07 -5.59 15.14
N MET A 227 3.52 -6.75 15.41
CA MET A 227 3.29 -7.23 16.74
C MET A 227 4.66 -7.31 17.44
N LYS A 228 4.99 -6.30 18.27
CA LYS A 228 5.99 -6.50 19.31
C LYS A 228 5.44 -7.65 20.15
N MET A 229 5.99 -8.82 19.97
CA MET A 229 5.78 -9.92 20.90
C MET A 229 6.30 -9.45 22.26
N GLY A 230 5.37 -8.93 23.05
CA GLY A 230 5.63 -8.68 24.47
C GLY A 230 6.04 -9.99 25.10
N GLY A 231 7.27 -10.06 25.59
CA GLY A 231 7.79 -11.21 26.27
C GLY A 231 6.86 -11.59 27.42
N MET A 232 6.31 -12.77 27.33
CA MET A 232 5.73 -13.46 28.46
C MET A 232 6.89 -13.98 29.30
N THR A 233 7.27 -13.20 30.30
CA THR A 233 8.10 -13.71 31.41
C THR A 233 7.21 -14.65 32.21
N LEU A 234 7.45 -15.94 32.10
CA LEU A 234 6.95 -16.95 33.03
C LEU A 234 7.70 -16.74 34.35
N GLY A 235 6.99 -16.29 35.38
CA GLY A 235 7.36 -16.40 36.77
C GLY A 235 6.73 -17.62 37.38
#